data_1b446a33c1b25af770729a5890346d78
#
_entry.id   1b446a33c1b25af770729a5890346d78
#
_cell.length_a   1.000
_cell.length_b   1.000
_cell.length_c   1.000
_cell.angle_alpha   90.00
_cell.angle_beta   90.00
_cell.angle_gamma   90.00
#
_symmetry.space_group_name_H-M   'P 1'
#
loop_
_entity.id
_entity.type
_entity.pdbx_description
1 polymer ?
#
loop_
_entity_poly.entity_id
_entity_poly.type
_entity_poly.pdbx_seq_one_letter_code
_entity_poly.pdbx_strand_id
1 'polypeptide(L)'
;IVMFVLTIISLRSVGTSDHVRARQSNQTLDLASKTVTFMRQGLDADSAQAVCELLLPAATADAVAITNRERVLGFSGLDRENHLPNSPIQTMSTYMTLEDGITRVLETSGAVGFSHESGKLKAGIVVALVVNKHIVGALKFYYRYPHNLGENQKAIAEGFAQLLSTQLSLSYLQQQTELAARMELKAMQAQINPHFLFNTLNTIASVTRTDPVKACVMLREFATYYRRMLENAEDFIPLAKEVEQTERYLMFQNARFGDDAIKLLVDVEPGLEQLKMPSFMLQPLVENAVGHG
;
A
#
# COMPACT_ATOMS: atom_id res chain seq x y z
N ILE A 1 -4.19 -65.82 -11.66
CA ILE A 1 -2.84 -65.20 -11.38
C ILE A 1 -2.69 -63.92 -12.25
N VAL A 2 -2.94 -63.94 -13.56
CA VAL A 2 -2.77 -62.81 -14.47
C VAL A 2 -3.67 -61.63 -14.06
N MET A 3 -4.93 -61.84 -13.69
CA MET A 3 -5.84 -60.80 -13.22
C MET A 3 -5.39 -60.18 -11.92
N PHE A 4 -4.79 -60.93 -11.00
CA PHE A 4 -4.31 -60.41 -9.73
C PHE A 4 -3.08 -59.52 -9.89
N VAL A 5 -2.20 -59.85 -10.84
CA VAL A 5 -1.01 -59.04 -11.19
C VAL A 5 -1.46 -57.72 -11.88
N LEU A 6 -2.46 -57.75 -12.78
CA LEU A 6 -2.99 -56.55 -13.40
C LEU A 6 -3.69 -55.60 -12.39
N THR A 7 -4.39 -56.18 -11.39
CA THR A 7 -5.01 -55.39 -10.32
C THR A 7 -3.96 -54.71 -9.41
N ILE A 8 -2.87 -55.40 -9.09
CA ILE A 8 -1.78 -54.81 -8.30
C ILE A 8 -1.01 -53.73 -9.07
N ILE A 9 -0.81 -53.92 -10.38
CA ILE A 9 -0.18 -52.92 -11.25
C ILE A 9 -1.09 -51.67 -11.37
N SER A 10 -2.39 -51.87 -11.53
CA SER A 10 -3.39 -50.79 -11.57
C SER A 10 -3.47 -50.04 -10.26
N LEU A 11 -3.48 -50.71 -9.10
CA LEU A 11 -3.47 -50.06 -7.77
C LEU A 11 -2.15 -49.33 -7.47
N ARG A 12 -1.00 -49.84 -7.93
CA ARG A 12 0.28 -49.13 -7.83
C ARG A 12 0.36 -47.91 -8.71
N SER A 13 -0.22 -47.91 -9.93
CA SER A 13 -0.24 -46.77 -10.84
C SER A 13 -1.16 -45.65 -10.34
N VAL A 14 -2.25 -45.93 -9.67
CA VAL A 14 -3.15 -44.97 -9.04
C VAL A 14 -2.50 -44.35 -7.80
N GLY A 15 -1.86 -45.15 -6.93
CA GLY A 15 -1.19 -44.66 -5.75
C GLY A 15 0.04 -43.76 -6.05
N THR A 16 0.78 -44.05 -7.14
CA THR A 16 1.92 -43.19 -7.54
C THR A 16 1.47 -41.85 -8.12
N SER A 17 0.34 -41.80 -8.84
CA SER A 17 -0.19 -40.53 -9.36
C SER A 17 -0.67 -39.59 -8.25
N ASP A 18 -1.27 -40.11 -7.20
CA ASP A 18 -1.75 -39.29 -6.07
C ASP A 18 -0.61 -38.77 -5.20
N HIS A 19 0.44 -39.56 -4.96
CA HIS A 19 1.64 -39.11 -4.26
C HIS A 19 2.45 -38.07 -5.05
N VAL A 20 2.50 -38.16 -6.37
CA VAL A 20 3.15 -37.18 -7.23
C VAL A 20 2.34 -35.87 -7.24
N ARG A 21 1.01 -35.95 -7.38
CA ARG A 21 0.14 -34.78 -7.29
C ARG A 21 0.18 -34.10 -5.93
N ALA A 22 0.18 -34.87 -4.83
CA ALA A 22 0.29 -34.32 -3.48
C ALA A 22 1.65 -33.63 -3.24
N ARG A 23 2.74 -34.19 -3.77
CA ARG A 23 4.08 -33.54 -3.68
C ARG A 23 4.14 -32.27 -4.52
N GLN A 24 3.60 -32.26 -5.73
CA GLN A 24 3.53 -31.04 -6.57
C GLN A 24 2.64 -29.97 -5.91
N SER A 25 1.51 -30.34 -5.33
CA SER A 25 0.64 -29.41 -4.62
C SER A 25 1.34 -28.79 -3.40
N ASN A 26 2.05 -29.60 -2.59
CA ASN A 26 2.79 -29.12 -1.44
C ASN A 26 3.98 -28.22 -1.83
N GLN A 27 4.68 -28.52 -2.93
CA GLN A 27 5.75 -27.66 -3.44
C GLN A 27 5.20 -26.32 -3.92
N THR A 28 4.07 -26.31 -4.61
CA THR A 28 3.43 -25.08 -5.08
C THR A 28 2.96 -24.22 -3.90
N LEU A 29 2.41 -24.82 -2.85
CA LEU A 29 2.00 -24.12 -1.63
C LEU A 29 3.19 -23.56 -0.84
N ASP A 30 4.29 -24.29 -0.73
CA ASP A 30 5.53 -23.82 -0.09
C ASP A 30 6.16 -22.66 -0.87
N LEU A 31 6.16 -22.76 -2.19
CA LEU A 31 6.60 -21.70 -3.07
C LEU A 31 5.75 -20.44 -2.94
N ALA A 32 4.43 -20.62 -2.94
CA ALA A 32 3.49 -19.52 -2.73
C ALA A 32 3.74 -18.82 -1.40
N SER A 33 3.91 -19.58 -0.32
CA SER A 33 4.19 -19.06 1.02
C SER A 33 5.51 -18.26 1.09
N LYS A 34 6.58 -18.77 0.48
CA LYS A 34 7.88 -18.09 0.43
C LYS A 34 7.83 -16.82 -0.42
N THR A 35 7.13 -16.86 -1.55
CA THR A 35 6.97 -15.70 -2.44
C THR A 35 6.23 -14.56 -1.73
N VAL A 36 5.24 -14.88 -0.89
CA VAL A 36 4.52 -13.89 -0.06
C VAL A 36 5.50 -13.08 0.79
N THR A 37 6.45 -13.75 1.41
CA THR A 37 7.41 -13.09 2.32
C THR A 37 8.26 -12.05 1.59
N PHE A 38 8.72 -12.37 0.39
CA PHE A 38 9.57 -11.46 -0.40
C PHE A 38 8.79 -10.30 -1.03
N MET A 39 7.51 -10.51 -1.40
CA MET A 39 6.70 -9.49 -2.06
C MET A 39 5.95 -8.56 -1.10
N ARG A 40 6.06 -8.74 0.22
CA ARG A 40 5.39 -7.87 1.22
C ARG A 40 5.80 -6.40 1.16
N GLN A 41 6.99 -6.09 0.67
CA GLN A 41 7.49 -4.71 0.56
C GLN A 41 7.28 -4.11 -0.83
N GLY A 42 6.70 -4.88 -1.76
CA GLY A 42 6.49 -4.47 -3.15
C GLY A 42 7.48 -5.11 -4.11
N LEU A 43 7.52 -4.59 -5.33
CA LEU A 43 8.39 -5.08 -6.41
C LEU A 43 9.65 -4.19 -6.49
N ASP A 44 10.66 -4.50 -5.70
CA ASP A 44 11.99 -3.90 -5.76
C ASP A 44 13.04 -4.88 -6.30
N ALA A 45 14.30 -4.45 -6.40
CA ALA A 45 15.37 -5.28 -6.96
C ALA A 45 15.70 -6.48 -6.07
N ASP A 46 15.69 -6.32 -4.75
CA ASP A 46 16.05 -7.38 -3.81
C ASP A 46 14.96 -8.44 -3.76
N SER A 47 13.70 -8.03 -3.67
CA SER A 47 12.54 -8.93 -3.70
C SER A 47 12.42 -9.65 -5.05
N ALA A 48 12.62 -8.95 -6.17
CA ALA A 48 12.60 -9.54 -7.51
C ALA A 48 13.71 -10.58 -7.70
N GLN A 49 14.93 -10.30 -7.22
CA GLN A 49 16.06 -11.22 -7.30
C GLN A 49 15.78 -12.49 -6.48
N ALA A 50 15.31 -12.35 -5.24
CA ALA A 50 14.97 -13.49 -4.37
C ALA A 50 13.86 -14.37 -5.00
N VAL A 51 12.86 -13.74 -5.62
CA VAL A 51 11.79 -14.46 -6.31
C VAL A 51 12.31 -15.17 -7.56
N CYS A 52 13.19 -14.56 -8.36
CA CYS A 52 13.81 -15.23 -9.51
C CYS A 52 14.57 -16.50 -9.08
N GLU A 53 15.32 -16.42 -7.99
CA GLU A 53 16.07 -17.56 -7.44
C GLU A 53 15.14 -18.68 -6.91
N LEU A 54 14.01 -18.29 -6.32
CA LEU A 54 12.99 -19.20 -5.83
C LEU A 54 12.22 -19.92 -6.95
N LEU A 55 11.88 -19.17 -8.03
CA LEU A 55 11.08 -19.68 -9.14
C LEU A 55 11.88 -20.56 -10.11
N LEU A 56 13.17 -20.30 -10.27
CA LEU A 56 14.04 -21.01 -11.22
C LEU A 56 13.93 -22.54 -11.13
N PRO A 57 14.10 -23.17 -9.96
CA PRO A 57 14.00 -24.62 -9.85
C PRO A 57 12.57 -25.15 -10.06
N ALA A 58 11.55 -24.34 -9.76
CA ALA A 58 10.15 -24.75 -9.82
C ALA A 58 9.54 -24.64 -11.23
N ALA A 59 10.04 -23.72 -12.04
CA ALA A 59 9.53 -23.47 -13.38
C ALA A 59 10.14 -24.37 -14.45
N THR A 60 11.10 -25.25 -14.11
CA THR A 60 11.88 -26.04 -15.08
C THR A 60 12.47 -25.19 -16.22
N ALA A 61 12.72 -23.92 -15.95
CA ALA A 61 13.30 -22.97 -16.87
C ALA A 61 14.84 -22.94 -16.73
N ASP A 62 15.56 -22.53 -17.78
CA ASP A 62 17.01 -22.32 -17.72
C ASP A 62 17.37 -20.95 -17.13
N ALA A 63 16.46 -19.95 -17.23
CA ALA A 63 16.59 -18.67 -16.54
C ALA A 63 15.21 -18.03 -16.27
N VAL A 64 15.15 -17.20 -15.23
CA VAL A 64 13.98 -16.44 -14.82
C VAL A 64 14.36 -14.98 -14.66
N ALA A 65 13.54 -14.06 -15.15
CA ALA A 65 13.73 -12.64 -14.94
C ALA A 65 12.43 -11.95 -14.53
N ILE A 66 12.56 -10.92 -13.72
CA ILE A 66 11.46 -10.01 -13.37
C ILE A 66 11.86 -8.59 -13.74
N THR A 67 10.95 -7.86 -14.36
CA THR A 67 11.15 -6.46 -14.74
C THR A 67 10.06 -5.60 -14.15
N ASN A 68 10.34 -4.33 -13.91
CA ASN A 68 9.32 -3.30 -13.88
C ASN A 68 9.02 -2.81 -15.31
N ARG A 69 8.47 -1.62 -15.48
CA ARG A 69 8.15 -1.06 -16.80
C ARG A 69 9.38 -0.57 -17.58
N GLU A 70 10.53 -0.39 -16.94
CA GLU A 70 11.70 0.25 -17.50
C GLU A 70 12.96 -0.62 -17.44
N ARG A 71 13.12 -1.39 -16.36
CA ARG A 71 14.37 -2.06 -16.00
C ARG A 71 14.16 -3.50 -15.58
N VAL A 72 15.21 -4.29 -15.75
CA VAL A 72 15.30 -5.64 -15.16
C VAL A 72 15.60 -5.49 -13.68
N LEU A 73 14.71 -5.98 -12.83
CA LEU A 73 14.86 -5.93 -11.37
C LEU A 73 15.61 -7.14 -10.82
N GLY A 74 15.30 -8.35 -11.34
CA GLY A 74 15.94 -9.58 -10.94
C GLY A 74 16.18 -10.49 -12.12
N PHE A 75 17.26 -11.27 -12.06
CA PHE A 75 17.60 -12.30 -13.03
C PHE A 75 18.31 -13.45 -12.33
N SER A 76 17.90 -14.70 -12.60
CA SER A 76 18.52 -15.89 -12.08
C SER A 76 18.61 -16.98 -13.16
N GLY A 77 19.70 -17.73 -13.18
CA GLY A 77 19.91 -18.85 -14.10
C GLY A 77 20.98 -18.62 -15.13
N LEU A 78 20.83 -19.26 -16.30
CA LEU A 78 21.80 -19.26 -17.38
C LEU A 78 21.95 -17.85 -17.98
N ASP A 79 23.17 -17.46 -18.30
CA ASP A 79 23.49 -16.17 -18.94
C ASP A 79 23.36 -14.93 -18.03
N ARG A 80 23.42 -15.14 -16.70
CA ARG A 80 23.32 -14.08 -15.68
C ARG A 80 24.34 -12.95 -15.89
N GLU A 81 25.51 -13.27 -16.44
CA GLU A 81 26.59 -12.31 -16.65
C GLU A 81 26.20 -11.18 -17.63
N ASN A 82 25.28 -11.46 -18.56
CA ASN A 82 24.81 -10.52 -19.57
C ASN A 82 23.49 -9.80 -19.15
N HIS A 83 22.92 -10.14 -18.00
CA HIS A 83 21.65 -9.61 -17.52
C HIS A 83 21.79 -9.03 -16.11
N LEU A 84 22.44 -7.87 -16.02
CA LEU A 84 22.67 -7.22 -14.73
C LEU A 84 21.37 -6.61 -14.16
N PRO A 85 21.16 -6.70 -12.84
CA PRO A 85 20.08 -5.96 -12.18
C PRO A 85 20.15 -4.47 -12.49
N ASN A 86 19.01 -3.81 -12.59
CA ASN A 86 18.85 -2.41 -12.99
C ASN A 86 19.24 -2.06 -14.43
N SER A 87 19.59 -3.03 -15.28
CA SER A 87 19.77 -2.78 -16.71
C SER A 87 18.44 -2.44 -17.40
N PRO A 88 18.44 -1.59 -18.44
CA PRO A 88 17.22 -1.28 -19.19
C PRO A 88 16.69 -2.54 -19.90
N ILE A 89 15.37 -2.57 -20.10
CA ILE A 89 14.72 -3.60 -20.91
C ILE A 89 15.22 -3.46 -22.35
N GLN A 90 15.69 -4.56 -22.96
CA GLN A 90 16.24 -4.55 -24.33
C GLN A 90 15.32 -5.26 -25.32
N THR A 91 14.38 -6.07 -24.87
CA THR A 91 13.61 -6.97 -25.71
C THR A 91 12.25 -6.39 -26.09
N MET A 92 11.94 -6.33 -27.40
CA MET A 92 10.67 -5.82 -27.92
C MET A 92 9.47 -6.61 -27.39
N SER A 93 9.61 -7.92 -27.27
CA SER A 93 8.57 -8.78 -26.70
C SER A 93 8.14 -8.37 -25.29
N THR A 94 9.09 -7.88 -24.48
CA THR A 94 8.77 -7.36 -23.14
C THR A 94 8.00 -6.05 -23.21
N TYR A 95 8.42 -5.10 -24.05
CA TYR A 95 7.72 -3.82 -24.22
C TYR A 95 6.27 -4.04 -24.68
N MET A 96 6.06 -4.92 -25.67
CA MET A 96 4.72 -5.24 -26.14
C MET A 96 3.85 -5.87 -25.05
N THR A 97 4.42 -6.78 -24.23
CA THR A 97 3.69 -7.38 -23.09
C THR A 97 3.38 -6.34 -22.02
N LEU A 98 4.24 -5.37 -21.78
CA LEU A 98 4.01 -4.27 -20.83
C LEU A 98 2.97 -3.26 -21.34
N GLU A 99 2.71 -3.23 -22.64
CA GLU A 99 1.72 -2.35 -23.25
C GLU A 99 0.31 -2.97 -23.25
N ASP A 100 0.19 -4.22 -23.73
CA ASP A 100 -1.11 -4.86 -23.96
C ASP A 100 -1.49 -5.96 -22.94
N GLY A 101 -0.52 -6.41 -22.11
CA GLY A 101 -0.74 -7.45 -21.12
C GLY A 101 -0.83 -8.87 -21.66
N ILE A 102 -0.61 -9.07 -22.96
CA ILE A 102 -0.76 -10.38 -23.60
C ILE A 102 0.47 -11.24 -23.30
N THR A 103 0.25 -12.48 -22.85
CA THR A 103 1.31 -13.48 -22.71
C THR A 103 1.94 -13.80 -24.07
N ARG A 104 3.26 -13.75 -24.16
CA ARG A 104 4.02 -14.04 -25.37
C ARG A 104 4.88 -15.28 -25.22
N VAL A 105 4.74 -16.20 -26.14
CA VAL A 105 5.60 -17.37 -26.27
C VAL A 105 6.61 -17.10 -27.40
N LEU A 106 7.89 -17.20 -27.09
CA LEU A 106 9.02 -16.85 -27.96
C LEU A 106 9.73 -18.13 -28.37
N GLU A 107 9.49 -18.61 -29.57
CA GLU A 107 9.97 -19.90 -30.05
C GLU A 107 11.32 -19.84 -30.77
N THR A 108 11.85 -18.64 -31.00
CA THR A 108 13.10 -18.44 -31.71
C THR A 108 14.02 -17.47 -30.97
N SER A 109 15.34 -17.59 -31.22
CA SER A 109 16.35 -16.68 -30.65
C SER A 109 16.09 -15.23 -31.07
N GLY A 110 15.63 -15.00 -32.28
CA GLY A 110 15.27 -13.65 -32.77
C GLY A 110 14.06 -13.08 -32.06
N ALA A 111 13.06 -13.90 -31.67
CA ALA A 111 11.93 -13.48 -30.90
C ALA A 111 12.29 -13.16 -29.43
N VAL A 112 13.26 -13.90 -28.86
CA VAL A 112 13.84 -13.60 -27.53
C VAL A 112 14.56 -12.25 -27.54
N GLY A 113 15.26 -11.92 -28.63
CA GLY A 113 15.74 -10.57 -28.89
C GLY A 113 16.94 -10.12 -28.06
N PHE A 114 17.75 -11.04 -27.55
CA PHE A 114 19.01 -10.67 -26.90
C PHE A 114 20.07 -10.26 -27.94
N SER A 115 20.77 -9.17 -27.70
CA SER A 115 21.72 -8.55 -28.59
C SER A 115 23.01 -9.37 -28.85
N HIS A 116 23.23 -10.43 -28.07
CA HIS A 116 24.43 -11.26 -28.20
C HIS A 116 24.18 -12.50 -29.06
N GLU A 117 24.88 -12.62 -30.18
CA GLU A 117 24.83 -13.79 -31.09
C GLU A 117 25.18 -15.12 -30.39
N SER A 118 25.90 -15.07 -29.28
CA SER A 118 26.27 -16.24 -28.47
C SER A 118 25.22 -16.63 -27.42
N GLY A 119 24.03 -16.05 -27.44
CA GLY A 119 23.00 -16.26 -26.41
C GLY A 119 22.62 -17.73 -26.25
N LYS A 120 22.82 -18.23 -25.06
CA LYS A 120 22.49 -19.63 -24.69
C LYS A 120 20.99 -19.87 -24.57
N LEU A 121 20.18 -18.79 -24.47
CA LEU A 121 18.72 -18.80 -24.32
C LEU A 121 18.06 -18.55 -25.66
N LYS A 122 17.33 -19.53 -26.20
CA LYS A 122 16.75 -19.51 -27.55
C LYS A 122 15.23 -19.44 -27.59
N ALA A 123 14.59 -19.57 -26.45
CA ALA A 123 13.13 -19.56 -26.34
C ALA A 123 12.72 -18.95 -25.02
N GLY A 124 11.47 -18.48 -24.91
CA GLY A 124 10.99 -17.87 -23.65
C GLY A 124 9.49 -17.66 -23.61
N ILE A 125 9.03 -17.32 -22.42
CA ILE A 125 7.65 -16.91 -22.15
C ILE A 125 7.70 -15.61 -21.38
N VAL A 126 6.94 -14.62 -21.80
CA VAL A 126 6.82 -13.32 -21.13
C VAL A 126 5.37 -13.13 -20.71
N VAL A 127 5.14 -12.89 -19.42
CA VAL A 127 3.83 -12.71 -18.84
C VAL A 127 3.79 -11.39 -18.07
N ALA A 128 2.74 -10.61 -18.23
CA ALA A 128 2.56 -9.36 -17.52
C ALA A 128 2.27 -9.59 -16.02
N LEU A 129 2.83 -8.73 -15.18
CA LEU A 129 2.47 -8.61 -13.76
C LEU A 129 1.49 -7.44 -13.60
N VAL A 130 0.30 -7.73 -13.07
CA VAL A 130 -0.80 -6.79 -13.01
C VAL A 130 -1.20 -6.51 -11.58
N VAL A 131 -1.27 -5.22 -11.21
CA VAL A 131 -1.73 -4.73 -9.91
C VAL A 131 -2.87 -3.75 -10.14
N ASN A 132 -4.05 -4.01 -9.58
CA ASN A 132 -5.21 -3.12 -9.72
C ASN A 132 -5.52 -2.73 -11.18
N LYS A 133 -5.48 -3.70 -12.10
CA LYS A 133 -5.68 -3.52 -13.55
C LYS A 133 -4.57 -2.74 -14.27
N HIS A 134 -3.49 -2.38 -13.60
CA HIS A 134 -2.33 -1.75 -14.21
C HIS A 134 -1.17 -2.72 -14.33
N ILE A 135 -0.52 -2.75 -15.48
CA ILE A 135 0.67 -3.55 -15.72
C ILE A 135 1.85 -2.84 -15.04
N VAL A 136 2.44 -3.50 -14.04
CA VAL A 136 3.55 -2.96 -13.24
C VAL A 136 4.91 -3.52 -13.64
N GLY A 137 4.93 -4.64 -14.37
CA GLY A 137 6.13 -5.31 -14.78
C GLY A 137 5.84 -6.56 -15.60
N ALA A 138 6.85 -7.39 -15.79
CA ALA A 138 6.75 -8.67 -16.46
C ALA A 138 7.58 -9.74 -15.78
N LEU A 139 7.05 -10.97 -15.75
CA LEU A 139 7.75 -12.19 -15.37
C LEU A 139 8.13 -12.91 -16.66
N LYS A 140 9.39 -13.38 -16.73
CA LYS A 140 9.93 -14.01 -17.91
C LYS A 140 10.59 -15.32 -17.53
N PHE A 141 10.33 -16.34 -18.34
CA PHE A 141 11.00 -17.63 -18.28
C PHE A 141 11.73 -17.87 -19.59
N TYR A 142 12.97 -18.31 -19.51
CA TYR A 142 13.82 -18.55 -20.67
C TYR A 142 14.28 -19.99 -20.70
N TYR A 143 14.41 -20.52 -21.90
CA TYR A 143 14.79 -21.90 -22.18
C TYR A 143 15.92 -21.93 -23.21
N ARG A 144 16.81 -22.90 -23.02
CA ARG A 144 17.93 -23.17 -23.95
C ARG A 144 17.44 -23.69 -25.29
N TYR A 145 16.33 -24.46 -25.26
CA TYR A 145 15.83 -25.14 -26.45
C TYR A 145 14.34 -24.85 -26.64
N PRO A 146 13.91 -24.52 -27.88
CA PRO A 146 12.49 -24.28 -28.17
C PRO A 146 11.57 -25.47 -27.89
N HIS A 147 12.05 -26.71 -28.02
CA HIS A 147 11.25 -27.90 -27.74
C HIS A 147 10.90 -28.09 -26.27
N ASN A 148 11.52 -27.33 -25.37
CA ASN A 148 11.15 -27.27 -23.96
C ASN A 148 9.93 -26.37 -23.69
N LEU A 149 9.49 -25.60 -24.71
CA LEU A 149 8.27 -24.81 -24.64
C LEU A 149 7.06 -25.67 -24.98
N GLY A 150 6.01 -25.56 -24.18
CA GLY A 150 4.72 -26.21 -24.40
C GLY A 150 3.62 -25.52 -23.60
N GLU A 151 2.39 -25.96 -23.78
CA GLU A 151 1.24 -25.41 -23.07
C GLU A 151 1.36 -25.53 -21.55
N ASN A 152 2.05 -26.58 -21.09
CA ASN A 152 2.30 -26.74 -19.64
C ASN A 152 3.22 -25.65 -19.09
N GLN A 153 4.29 -25.29 -19.79
CA GLN A 153 5.22 -24.23 -19.40
C GLN A 153 4.55 -22.86 -19.42
N LYS A 154 3.69 -22.61 -20.42
CA LYS A 154 2.88 -21.42 -20.50
C LYS A 154 1.91 -21.31 -19.30
N ALA A 155 1.20 -22.38 -19.00
CA ALA A 155 0.30 -22.43 -17.86
C ALA A 155 1.00 -22.22 -16.52
N ILE A 156 2.21 -22.79 -16.34
CA ILE A 156 3.05 -22.56 -15.16
C ILE A 156 3.48 -21.08 -15.06
N ALA A 157 3.92 -20.50 -16.16
CA ALA A 157 4.35 -19.10 -16.21
C ALA A 157 3.20 -18.13 -15.88
N GLU A 158 2.01 -18.36 -16.46
CA GLU A 158 0.80 -17.60 -16.17
C GLU A 158 0.35 -17.78 -14.72
N GLY A 159 0.44 -19.01 -14.18
CA GLY A 159 0.11 -19.29 -12.78
C GLY A 159 1.02 -18.55 -11.80
N PHE A 160 2.33 -18.52 -12.05
CA PHE A 160 3.27 -17.74 -11.23
C PHE A 160 3.06 -16.23 -11.38
N ALA A 161 2.82 -15.73 -12.59
CA ALA A 161 2.52 -14.33 -12.81
C ALA A 161 1.24 -13.89 -12.09
N GLN A 162 0.19 -14.72 -12.12
CA GLN A 162 -1.06 -14.49 -11.38
C GLN A 162 -0.82 -14.46 -9.87
N LEU A 163 -0.03 -15.39 -9.34
CA LEU A 163 0.33 -15.45 -7.93
C LEU A 163 1.10 -14.19 -7.50
N LEU A 164 2.13 -13.81 -8.25
CA LEU A 164 2.90 -12.58 -8.00
C LEU A 164 2.04 -11.33 -8.07
N SER A 165 1.18 -11.22 -9.10
CA SER A 165 0.25 -10.10 -9.26
C SER A 165 -0.70 -9.98 -8.08
N THR A 166 -1.21 -11.09 -7.56
CA THR A 166 -2.06 -11.13 -6.37
C THR A 166 -1.31 -10.65 -5.13
N GLN A 167 -0.09 -11.13 -4.91
CA GLN A 167 0.73 -10.71 -3.76
C GLN A 167 1.10 -9.23 -3.83
N LEU A 168 1.46 -8.72 -4.99
CA LEU A 168 1.73 -7.31 -5.20
C LEU A 168 0.49 -6.45 -4.96
N SER A 169 -0.69 -6.92 -5.38
CA SER A 169 -1.96 -6.22 -5.12
C SER A 169 -2.29 -6.16 -3.63
N LEU A 170 -2.06 -7.23 -2.88
CA LEU A 170 -2.24 -7.26 -1.42
C LEU A 170 -1.25 -6.33 -0.72
N SER A 171 0.02 -6.33 -1.11
CA SER A 171 1.03 -5.41 -0.58
C SER A 171 0.66 -3.95 -0.83
N TYR A 172 0.22 -3.62 -2.04
CA TYR A 172 -0.24 -2.28 -2.39
C TYR A 172 -1.44 -1.85 -1.53
N LEU A 173 -2.43 -2.72 -1.36
CA LEU A 173 -3.60 -2.44 -0.53
C LEU A 173 -3.21 -2.20 0.94
N GLN A 174 -2.30 -3.02 1.48
CA GLN A 174 -1.79 -2.84 2.84
C GLN A 174 -1.09 -1.48 3.01
N GLN A 175 -0.23 -1.09 2.08
CA GLN A 175 0.43 0.22 2.11
C GLN A 175 -0.57 1.38 2.05
N GLN A 176 -1.60 1.28 1.21
CA GLN A 176 -2.67 2.28 1.14
C GLN A 176 -3.43 2.41 2.46
N THR A 177 -3.75 1.28 3.10
CA THR A 177 -4.44 1.26 4.39
C THR A 177 -3.58 1.88 5.50
N GLU A 178 -2.29 1.55 5.55
CA GLU A 178 -1.35 2.15 6.51
C GLU A 178 -1.19 3.66 6.29
N LEU A 179 -1.11 4.10 5.03
CA LEU A 179 -1.02 5.53 4.70
C LEU A 179 -2.29 6.26 5.10
N ALA A 180 -3.47 5.70 4.83
CA ALA A 180 -4.75 6.28 5.23
C ALA A 180 -4.83 6.42 6.76
N ALA A 181 -4.49 5.38 7.52
CA ALA A 181 -4.47 5.42 8.98
C ALA A 181 -3.49 6.47 9.52
N ARG A 182 -2.30 6.61 8.91
CA ARG A 182 -1.33 7.65 9.29
C ARG A 182 -1.84 9.06 8.98
N MET A 183 -2.53 9.24 7.86
CA MET A 183 -3.13 10.52 7.51
C MET A 183 -4.27 10.88 8.45
N GLU A 184 -5.12 9.92 8.82
CA GLU A 184 -6.18 10.09 9.80
C GLU A 184 -5.63 10.51 11.17
N LEU A 185 -4.58 9.81 11.67
CA LEU A 185 -3.89 10.19 12.90
C LEU A 185 -3.31 11.60 12.83
N LYS A 186 -2.70 11.98 11.71
CA LYS A 186 -2.19 13.35 11.51
C LYS A 186 -3.30 14.38 11.49
N ALA A 187 -4.43 14.09 10.84
CA ALA A 187 -5.59 14.96 10.82
C ALA A 187 -6.16 15.15 12.25
N MET A 188 -6.30 14.06 13.01
CA MET A 188 -6.70 14.12 14.42
C MET A 188 -5.72 14.94 15.28
N GLN A 189 -4.42 14.76 15.10
CA GLN A 189 -3.40 15.56 15.81
C GLN A 189 -3.42 17.03 15.41
N ALA A 190 -3.72 17.36 14.16
CA ALA A 190 -3.81 18.73 13.68
C ALA A 190 -5.03 19.48 14.24
N GLN A 191 -6.08 18.77 14.63
CA GLN A 191 -7.23 19.36 15.33
C GLN A 191 -6.87 19.89 16.73
N ILE A 192 -5.81 19.36 17.35
CA ILE A 192 -5.27 19.89 18.61
C ILE A 192 -4.27 20.99 18.24
N ASN A 193 -4.64 22.26 18.47
CA ASN A 193 -3.68 23.37 18.33
C ASN A 193 -2.72 23.35 19.54
N PRO A 194 -1.46 22.82 19.40
CA PRO A 194 -0.54 22.68 20.54
C PRO A 194 -0.16 24.01 21.14
N HIS A 195 -0.05 25.05 20.30
CA HIS A 195 0.31 26.38 20.75
C HIS A 195 -0.80 26.99 21.62
N PHE A 196 -2.05 26.84 21.26
CA PHE A 196 -3.17 27.26 22.08
C PHE A 196 -3.22 26.50 23.41
N LEU A 197 -3.03 25.17 23.38
CA LEU A 197 -2.96 24.33 24.57
C LEU A 197 -1.92 24.84 25.57
N PHE A 198 -0.66 24.99 25.13
CA PHE A 198 0.42 25.44 26.02
C PHE A 198 0.21 26.86 26.53
N ASN A 199 -0.25 27.77 25.68
CA ASN A 199 -0.51 29.16 26.06
C ASN A 199 -1.63 29.25 27.09
N THR A 200 -2.72 28.54 26.91
CA THR A 200 -3.85 28.53 27.86
C THR A 200 -3.44 27.92 29.20
N LEU A 201 -2.71 26.80 29.22
CA LEU A 201 -2.19 26.22 30.45
C LEU A 201 -1.24 27.18 31.21
N ASN A 202 -0.36 27.85 30.50
CA ASN A 202 0.54 28.86 31.09
C ASN A 202 -0.23 30.05 31.65
N THR A 203 -1.27 30.50 30.97
CA THR A 203 -2.16 31.56 31.45
C THR A 203 -2.89 31.12 32.72
N ILE A 204 -3.49 29.94 32.75
CA ILE A 204 -4.16 29.39 33.95
C ILE A 204 -3.16 29.30 35.11
N ALA A 205 -1.95 28.78 34.86
CA ALA A 205 -0.88 28.73 35.89
C ALA A 205 -0.50 30.10 36.43
N SER A 206 -0.48 31.11 35.57
CA SER A 206 -0.22 32.51 36.01
C SER A 206 -1.37 33.03 36.88
N VAL A 207 -2.60 32.85 36.45
CA VAL A 207 -3.83 33.29 37.18
C VAL A 207 -3.95 32.61 38.55
N THR A 208 -3.44 31.36 38.70
CA THR A 208 -3.48 30.65 39.99
C THR A 208 -2.84 31.44 41.14
N ARG A 209 -1.84 32.31 40.84
CA ARG A 209 -1.14 33.11 41.81
C ARG A 209 -1.90 34.39 42.23
N THR A 210 -2.73 34.93 41.36
CA THR A 210 -3.46 36.18 41.56
C THR A 210 -4.92 35.96 41.92
N ASP A 211 -5.57 34.98 41.30
CA ASP A 211 -6.97 34.60 41.48
C ASP A 211 -7.15 33.09 41.33
N PRO A 212 -6.98 32.32 42.43
CA PRO A 212 -7.16 30.87 42.43
C PRO A 212 -8.56 30.39 42.01
N VAL A 213 -9.59 31.19 42.33
CA VAL A 213 -11.00 30.86 42.01
C VAL A 213 -11.22 30.97 40.49
N LYS A 214 -10.78 32.07 39.87
CA LYS A 214 -10.81 32.27 38.40
C LYS A 214 -10.04 31.18 37.71
N ALA A 215 -8.84 30.80 38.20
CA ALA A 215 -8.04 29.72 37.64
C ALA A 215 -8.76 28.37 37.66
N CYS A 216 -9.45 28.02 38.75
CA CYS A 216 -10.28 26.80 38.82
C CYS A 216 -11.43 26.79 37.81
N VAL A 217 -12.11 27.92 37.63
CA VAL A 217 -13.15 28.06 36.60
C VAL A 217 -12.58 27.87 35.21
N MET A 218 -11.47 28.57 34.90
CA MET A 218 -10.78 28.44 33.61
C MET A 218 -10.33 27.00 33.31
N LEU A 219 -9.83 26.28 34.31
CA LEU A 219 -9.41 24.88 34.13
C LEU A 219 -10.60 23.97 33.80
N ARG A 220 -11.76 24.15 34.43
CA ARG A 220 -12.96 23.38 34.12
C ARG A 220 -13.51 23.68 32.73
N GLU A 221 -13.56 24.95 32.35
CA GLU A 221 -13.97 25.36 31.00
C GLU A 221 -13.00 24.84 29.94
N PHE A 222 -11.68 24.85 30.21
CA PHE A 222 -10.67 24.30 29.35
C PHE A 222 -10.83 22.78 29.13
N ALA A 223 -11.06 22.04 30.22
CA ALA A 223 -11.35 20.60 30.14
C ALA A 223 -12.62 20.31 29.31
N THR A 224 -13.66 21.13 29.50
CA THR A 224 -14.91 21.01 28.73
C THR A 224 -14.71 21.32 27.25
N TYR A 225 -13.98 22.39 26.93
CA TYR A 225 -13.62 22.79 25.57
C TYR A 225 -12.86 21.67 24.84
N TYR A 226 -11.78 21.14 25.45
CA TYR A 226 -10.99 20.08 24.85
C TYR A 226 -11.74 18.76 24.74
N ARG A 227 -12.57 18.40 25.73
CA ARG A 227 -13.39 17.20 25.63
C ARG A 227 -14.31 17.26 24.43
N ARG A 228 -15.00 18.38 24.21
CA ARG A 228 -15.89 18.57 23.05
C ARG A 228 -15.12 18.53 21.72
N MET A 229 -13.91 19.03 21.69
CA MET A 229 -13.04 18.97 20.51
C MET A 229 -12.58 17.54 20.18
N LEU A 230 -12.42 16.67 21.20
CA LEU A 230 -11.97 15.28 21.06
C LEU A 230 -13.11 14.28 20.92
N GLU A 231 -14.28 14.57 21.53
CA GLU A 231 -15.50 13.76 21.42
C GLU A 231 -16.18 14.08 20.09
N ASN A 232 -15.70 13.49 19.00
CA ASN A 232 -16.30 13.48 17.66
C ASN A 232 -17.32 14.59 17.42
N ALA A 233 -16.87 15.63 16.76
CA ALA A 233 -17.78 16.61 16.22
C ALA A 233 -18.84 15.90 15.39
N GLU A 234 -20.10 16.02 15.76
CA GLU A 234 -21.18 15.82 14.80
C GLU A 234 -20.78 16.63 13.56
N ASP A 235 -20.83 16.04 12.37
CA ASP A 235 -20.43 16.73 11.12
C ASP A 235 -21.14 18.08 10.97
N PHE A 236 -22.35 18.20 11.53
CA PHE A 236 -23.18 19.41 11.50
C PHE A 236 -23.75 19.72 12.89
N ILE A 237 -23.48 20.92 13.37
CA ILE A 237 -24.00 21.44 14.65
C ILE A 237 -24.82 22.70 14.46
N PRO A 238 -25.73 23.06 15.39
CA PRO A 238 -26.44 24.34 15.36
C PRO A 238 -25.47 25.53 15.43
N LEU A 239 -25.79 26.62 14.71
CA LEU A 239 -25.02 27.87 14.73
C LEU A 239 -24.79 28.36 16.17
N ALA A 240 -25.79 28.27 17.04
CA ALA A 240 -25.64 28.64 18.44
C ALA A 240 -24.52 27.89 19.16
N LYS A 241 -24.31 26.60 18.84
CA LYS A 241 -23.18 25.81 19.40
C LYS A 241 -21.82 26.28 18.89
N GLU A 242 -21.72 26.66 17.62
CA GLU A 242 -20.48 27.23 17.06
C GLU A 242 -20.12 28.56 17.72
N VAL A 243 -21.11 29.43 17.92
CA VAL A 243 -20.93 30.70 18.61
C VAL A 243 -20.47 30.45 20.06
N GLU A 244 -21.13 29.55 20.79
CA GLU A 244 -20.74 29.18 22.17
C GLU A 244 -19.28 28.69 22.24
N GLN A 245 -18.85 27.88 21.29
CA GLN A 245 -17.47 27.39 21.24
C GLN A 245 -16.48 28.53 20.96
N THR A 246 -16.83 29.43 20.07
CA THR A 246 -16.03 30.61 19.75
C THR A 246 -15.92 31.56 20.96
N GLU A 247 -16.99 31.78 21.70
CA GLU A 247 -16.96 32.56 22.95
C GLU A 247 -16.04 31.96 24.00
N ARG A 248 -16.07 30.63 24.18
CA ARG A 248 -15.14 29.93 25.10
C ARG A 248 -13.69 30.08 24.67
N TYR A 249 -13.39 29.97 23.37
CA TYR A 249 -12.05 30.23 22.86
C TYR A 249 -11.59 31.64 23.20
N LEU A 250 -12.43 32.64 22.94
CA LEU A 250 -12.12 34.05 23.23
C LEU A 250 -11.96 34.35 24.73
N MET A 251 -12.69 33.65 25.59
CA MET A 251 -12.48 33.75 27.04
C MET A 251 -11.04 33.44 27.44
N PHE A 252 -10.44 32.39 26.86
CA PHE A 252 -9.03 32.05 27.12
C PHE A 252 -8.07 33.07 26.53
N GLN A 253 -8.36 33.62 25.34
CA GLN A 253 -7.53 34.65 24.74
C GLN A 253 -7.59 35.96 25.53
N ASN A 254 -8.76 36.37 25.99
CA ASN A 254 -8.91 37.52 26.86
C ASN A 254 -8.18 37.36 28.20
N ALA A 255 -8.19 36.18 28.79
CA ALA A 255 -7.39 35.92 30.00
C ALA A 255 -5.88 36.04 29.77
N ARG A 256 -5.42 35.84 28.50
CA ARG A 256 -4.01 35.98 28.13
C ARG A 256 -3.59 37.42 27.77
N PHE A 257 -4.43 38.12 27.00
CA PHE A 257 -4.11 39.43 26.47
C PHE A 257 -4.60 40.60 27.35
N GLY A 258 -5.46 40.31 28.32
CA GLY A 258 -6.12 41.27 29.18
C GLY A 258 -7.61 41.17 29.09
N ASP A 259 -8.29 41.43 30.21
CA ASP A 259 -9.76 41.39 30.27
C ASP A 259 -10.34 42.40 29.24
N ASP A 260 -11.25 41.99 28.38
CA ASP A 260 -11.88 42.76 27.30
C ASP A 260 -10.98 43.18 26.14
N ALA A 261 -9.79 42.58 25.98
CA ALA A 261 -8.90 42.88 24.85
C ALA A 261 -9.55 42.52 23.49
N ILE A 262 -10.37 41.46 23.47
CA ILE A 262 -11.05 40.98 22.25
C ILE A 262 -12.55 40.94 22.55
N LYS A 263 -13.33 41.60 21.70
CA LYS A 263 -14.80 41.64 21.80
C LYS A 263 -15.42 40.90 20.63
N LEU A 264 -16.27 39.94 20.91
CA LEU A 264 -17.09 39.26 19.91
C LEU A 264 -18.46 39.98 19.84
N LEU A 265 -18.82 40.45 18.68
CA LEU A 265 -20.18 40.95 18.40
C LEU A 265 -20.89 39.88 17.57
N VAL A 266 -21.97 39.35 18.13
CA VAL A 266 -22.81 38.33 17.48
C VAL A 266 -24.13 38.98 17.07
N ASP A 267 -24.37 39.02 15.76
CA ASP A 267 -25.64 39.48 15.19
C ASP A 267 -26.25 38.34 14.34
N VAL A 268 -27.25 37.68 14.88
CA VAL A 268 -27.94 36.55 14.26
C VAL A 268 -29.40 36.83 14.17
N GLU A 269 -29.97 36.73 12.99
CA GLU A 269 -31.44 36.90 12.81
C GLU A 269 -32.21 35.85 13.64
N PRO A 270 -33.30 36.26 14.27
CA PRO A 270 -34.11 35.33 15.09
C PRO A 270 -34.57 34.12 14.30
N GLY A 271 -34.32 32.92 14.84
CA GLY A 271 -34.66 31.63 14.21
C GLY A 271 -33.53 30.96 13.45
N LEU A 272 -32.39 31.64 13.21
CA LEU A 272 -31.22 31.03 12.55
C LEU A 272 -30.29 30.35 13.54
N GLU A 273 -30.50 30.46 14.86
CA GLU A 273 -29.62 29.85 15.87
C GLU A 273 -29.58 28.32 15.78
N GLN A 274 -30.66 27.71 15.25
CA GLN A 274 -30.78 26.26 15.09
C GLN A 274 -30.34 25.78 13.68
N LEU A 275 -29.89 26.69 12.81
CA LEU A 275 -29.40 26.35 11.48
C LEU A 275 -28.17 25.42 11.64
N LYS A 276 -28.22 24.25 11.03
CA LYS A 276 -27.11 23.31 11.06
C LYS A 276 -26.01 23.74 10.09
N MET A 277 -24.80 23.86 10.59
CA MET A 277 -23.61 24.17 9.82
C MET A 277 -22.47 23.16 10.16
N PRO A 278 -21.48 23.00 9.29
CA PRO A 278 -20.31 22.18 9.60
C PRO A 278 -19.65 22.63 10.91
N SER A 279 -19.31 21.69 11.78
CA SER A 279 -18.58 21.98 13.01
C SER A 279 -17.20 22.56 12.72
N PHE A 280 -16.70 23.40 13.63
CA PHE A 280 -15.41 24.11 13.50
C PHE A 280 -15.28 25.01 12.28
N MET A 281 -16.38 25.63 11.83
CA MET A 281 -16.36 26.57 10.69
C MET A 281 -16.02 28.00 11.12
N LEU A 282 -16.59 28.48 12.24
CA LEU A 282 -16.37 29.83 12.76
C LEU A 282 -15.04 29.94 13.52
N GLN A 283 -14.67 28.91 14.29
CA GLN A 283 -13.51 28.94 15.16
C GLN A 283 -12.20 29.24 14.40
N PRO A 284 -11.84 28.61 13.27
CA PRO A 284 -10.60 28.93 12.55
C PRO A 284 -10.57 30.36 12.03
N LEU A 285 -11.71 30.93 11.66
CA LEU A 285 -11.79 32.34 11.21
C LEU A 285 -11.46 33.28 12.35
N VAL A 286 -12.01 33.03 13.53
CA VAL A 286 -11.73 33.81 14.74
C VAL A 286 -10.29 33.59 15.23
N GLU A 287 -9.78 32.37 15.20
CA GLU A 287 -8.37 32.07 15.52
C GLU A 287 -7.41 32.88 14.63
N ASN A 288 -7.67 32.91 13.32
CA ASN A 288 -6.88 33.70 12.37
C ASN A 288 -6.98 35.21 12.66
N ALA A 289 -8.19 35.71 12.95
CA ALA A 289 -8.39 37.13 13.27
C ALA A 289 -7.64 37.52 14.57
N VAL A 290 -7.65 36.67 15.59
CA VAL A 290 -6.93 36.93 16.84
C VAL A 290 -5.42 36.77 16.71
N GLY A 291 -4.97 35.88 15.82
CA GLY A 291 -3.53 35.61 15.62
C GLY A 291 -2.82 36.62 14.72
N HIS A 292 -3.54 37.32 13.83
CA HIS A 292 -2.98 38.21 12.81
C HIS A 292 -3.52 39.65 12.87
N GLY A 293 -4.48 39.95 13.72
CA GLY A 293 -5.01 41.28 14.05
C GLY A 293 -4.30 41.86 15.25
#